data_47d68518c24736dadcaa369829812b01
#
_entry.id   47d68518c24736dadcaa369829812b01
#
_cell.length_a   1.000
_cell.length_b   1.000
_cell.length_c   1.000
_cell.angle_alpha   90.00
_cell.angle_beta   90.00
_cell.angle_gamma   90.00
#
_symmetry.space_group_name_H-M   'P 1'
#
loop_
_entity.id
_entity.type
_entity.pdbx_description
1 polymer ?
#
loop_
_entity_poly.entity_id
_entity_poly.type
_entity_poly.pdbx_seq_one_letter_code
_entity_poly.pdbx_strand_id
1 'polypeptide(L)'
;AQAAVNFATAQLGKPYVTNAAGPNVFDCSGLTMRAWQAGGVSLPHNAAAQYGYGTHVAKSDLQPGDLIFLYRPIGHVEIYVGNNLAISAPEPGDHVKYVDIRTLGSDYVGATRLT
;
A
#
# COMPACT_ATOMS: atom_id res chain seq x y z
N ALA A 1 6.35 -9.17 -7.56
CA ALA A 1 5.20 -8.90 -6.69
C ALA A 1 5.27 -9.68 -5.38
N GLN A 2 5.70 -10.93 -5.43
CA GLN A 2 5.74 -11.76 -4.21
C GLN A 2 6.69 -11.19 -3.16
N ALA A 3 7.85 -10.68 -3.56
CA ALA A 3 8.79 -10.07 -2.62
C ALA A 3 8.19 -8.84 -1.93
N ALA A 4 7.42 -8.04 -2.65
CA ALA A 4 6.74 -6.87 -2.09
C ALA A 4 5.68 -7.29 -1.07
N VAL A 5 4.87 -8.30 -1.40
CA VAL A 5 3.85 -8.85 -0.48
C VAL A 5 4.52 -9.44 0.76
N ASN A 6 5.60 -10.19 0.60
CA ASN A 6 6.33 -10.78 1.72
C ASN A 6 6.90 -9.72 2.65
N PHE A 7 7.45 -8.65 2.08
CA PHE A 7 7.95 -7.53 2.90
C PHE A 7 6.82 -6.92 3.73
N ALA A 8 5.70 -6.56 3.10
CA ALA A 8 4.59 -5.94 3.80
C ALA A 8 4.03 -6.84 4.91
N THR A 9 3.90 -8.13 4.64
CA THR A 9 3.43 -9.12 5.63
C THR A 9 4.35 -9.17 6.85
N ALA A 10 5.66 -9.08 6.63
CA ALA A 10 6.64 -9.09 7.72
C ALA A 10 6.55 -7.84 8.62
N GLN A 11 5.90 -6.77 8.17
CA GLN A 11 5.78 -5.53 8.94
C GLN A 11 4.50 -5.45 9.78
N LEU A 12 3.60 -6.42 9.66
CA LEU A 12 2.33 -6.42 10.43
C LEU A 12 2.59 -6.19 11.91
N GLY A 13 1.79 -5.31 12.52
CA GLY A 13 1.88 -4.96 13.93
C GLY A 13 2.82 -3.80 14.27
N LYS A 14 3.66 -3.35 13.35
CA LYS A 14 4.56 -2.22 13.61
C LYS A 14 3.78 -0.91 13.63
N PRO A 15 4.17 0.05 14.51
CA PRO A 15 3.42 1.30 14.65
C PRO A 15 3.47 2.18 13.41
N TYR A 16 2.38 2.94 13.20
CA TYR A 16 2.36 4.06 12.27
C TYR A 16 3.07 5.26 12.86
N VAL A 17 3.97 5.85 12.09
CA VAL A 17 4.58 7.14 12.41
C VAL A 17 4.67 7.96 11.12
N THR A 18 4.17 9.19 11.15
CA THR A 18 4.18 10.09 10.00
C THR A 18 5.60 10.27 9.45
N ASN A 19 5.74 10.21 8.13
CA ASN A 19 6.99 10.30 7.37
C ASN A 19 7.98 9.15 7.59
N ALA A 20 7.58 8.08 8.27
CA ALA A 20 8.45 6.94 8.52
C ALA A 20 8.42 5.91 7.38
N ALA A 21 9.58 5.31 7.13
CA ALA A 21 9.75 4.28 6.10
C ALA A 21 10.58 3.11 6.62
N GLY A 22 10.33 2.73 7.89
CA GLY A 22 10.98 1.59 8.52
C GLY A 22 12.28 1.97 9.24
N PRO A 23 12.99 0.96 9.78
CA PRO A 23 12.61 -0.45 9.73
C PRO A 23 11.54 -0.87 10.75
N ASN A 24 11.28 -0.06 11.77
CA ASN A 24 10.42 -0.45 12.89
C ASN A 24 9.08 0.30 12.93
N VAL A 25 8.95 1.36 12.15
CA VAL A 25 7.76 2.20 12.06
C VAL A 25 7.56 2.62 10.60
N PHE A 26 6.30 2.85 10.21
CA PHE A 26 5.96 3.16 8.81
C PHE A 26 4.79 4.14 8.75
N ASP A 27 4.77 5.01 7.74
CA ASP A 27 3.52 5.58 7.25
C ASP A 27 3.01 4.79 6.03
N CYS A 28 1.89 5.20 5.43
CA CYS A 28 1.25 4.42 4.38
C CYS A 28 2.16 4.29 3.13
N SER A 29 2.66 5.39 2.62
CA SER A 29 3.53 5.39 1.44
C SER A 29 4.94 4.90 1.73
N GLY A 30 5.41 5.02 2.98
CA GLY A 30 6.68 4.46 3.42
C GLY A 30 6.65 2.94 3.39
N LEU A 31 5.55 2.34 3.83
CA LEU A 31 5.37 0.89 3.76
C LEU A 31 5.39 0.38 2.32
N THR A 32 4.60 0.99 1.44
CA THR A 32 4.53 0.56 0.03
C THR A 32 5.82 0.84 -0.72
N MET A 33 6.49 1.96 -0.44
CA MET A 33 7.80 2.28 -1.01
C MET A 33 8.83 1.18 -0.67
N ARG A 34 8.91 0.80 0.60
CA ARG A 34 9.87 -0.24 1.05
C ARG A 34 9.48 -1.62 0.55
N ALA A 35 8.18 -1.94 0.51
CA ALA A 35 7.72 -3.21 -0.03
C ALA A 35 8.16 -3.39 -1.48
N TRP A 36 7.96 -2.37 -2.31
CA TRP A 36 8.36 -2.45 -3.72
C TRP A 36 9.85 -2.29 -3.93
N GLN A 37 10.57 -1.61 -3.04
CA GLN A 37 12.03 -1.66 -3.06
C GLN A 37 12.53 -3.10 -2.94
N ALA A 38 11.92 -3.89 -2.05
CA ALA A 38 12.19 -5.32 -1.95
C ALA A 38 11.78 -6.07 -3.24
N GLY A 39 10.78 -5.59 -3.94
CA GLY A 39 10.32 -6.14 -5.22
C GLY A 39 11.10 -5.64 -6.44
N GLY A 40 12.10 -4.79 -6.26
CA GLY A 40 12.95 -4.30 -7.33
C GLY A 40 12.47 -3.04 -8.02
N VAL A 41 11.47 -2.33 -7.46
CA VAL A 41 10.91 -1.10 -8.03
C VAL A 41 11.15 0.07 -7.08
N SER A 42 11.71 1.17 -7.60
CA SER A 42 11.93 2.39 -6.83
C SER A 42 10.69 3.30 -6.93
N LEU A 43 10.14 3.67 -5.77
CA LEU A 43 8.97 4.55 -5.67
C LEU A 43 9.29 5.77 -4.81
N PRO A 44 8.66 6.92 -5.09
CA PRO A 44 8.75 8.07 -4.18
C PRO A 44 7.97 7.81 -2.88
N HIS A 45 8.38 8.48 -1.80
CA HIS A 45 7.70 8.39 -0.51
C HIS A 45 6.51 9.37 -0.48
N ASN A 46 5.50 9.10 -1.30
CA ASN A 46 4.30 9.93 -1.41
C ASN A 46 3.20 9.14 -2.10
N ALA A 47 2.01 9.06 -1.49
CA ALA A 47 0.92 8.25 -2.03
C ALA A 47 0.45 8.74 -3.40
N ALA A 48 0.19 10.05 -3.56
CA ALA A 48 -0.28 10.59 -4.82
C ALA A 48 0.75 10.41 -5.94
N ALA A 49 2.04 10.56 -5.63
CA ALA A 49 3.11 10.35 -6.59
C ALA A 49 3.22 8.88 -7.01
N GLN A 50 3.05 7.96 -6.08
CA GLN A 50 3.06 6.51 -6.39
C GLN A 50 1.95 6.14 -7.38
N TYR A 51 0.82 6.82 -7.36
CA TYR A 51 -0.29 6.56 -8.29
C TYR A 51 0.10 6.78 -9.76
N GLY A 52 1.10 7.59 -10.02
CA GLY A 52 1.62 7.83 -11.37
C GLY A 52 2.56 6.74 -11.90
N TYR A 53 2.85 5.71 -11.13
CA TYR A 53 3.77 4.63 -11.51
C TYR A 53 3.01 3.38 -11.93
N GLY A 54 3.60 2.63 -12.87
CA GLY A 54 3.03 1.37 -13.32
C GLY A 54 1.81 1.54 -14.22
N THR A 55 1.00 0.48 -14.31
CA THR A 55 -0.20 0.42 -15.13
C THR A 55 -1.43 0.42 -14.24
N HIS A 56 -2.40 1.26 -14.53
CA HIS A 56 -3.66 1.28 -13.79
C HIS A 56 -4.46 0.02 -14.09
N VAL A 57 -5.03 -0.59 -13.03
CA VAL A 57 -5.83 -1.80 -13.15
C VAL A 57 -7.20 -1.60 -12.50
N ALA A 58 -8.22 -2.28 -13.03
CA ALA A 58 -9.56 -2.24 -12.47
C ALA A 58 -9.60 -2.98 -11.13
N LYS A 59 -10.51 -2.58 -10.25
CA LYS A 59 -10.71 -3.25 -8.95
C LYS A 59 -11.00 -4.74 -9.11
N SER A 60 -11.74 -5.12 -10.15
CA SER A 60 -12.05 -6.51 -10.45
C SER A 60 -10.85 -7.34 -10.90
N ASP A 61 -9.75 -6.69 -11.28
CA ASP A 61 -8.53 -7.33 -11.79
C ASP A 61 -7.38 -7.31 -10.78
N LEU A 62 -7.62 -6.91 -9.55
CA LEU A 62 -6.58 -6.83 -8.53
C LEU A 62 -5.83 -8.14 -8.36
N GLN A 63 -4.50 -8.03 -8.29
CA GLN A 63 -3.57 -9.14 -8.02
C GLN A 63 -2.65 -8.77 -6.87
N PRO A 64 -2.16 -9.77 -6.11
CA PRO A 64 -1.21 -9.50 -5.02
C PRO A 64 -0.02 -8.67 -5.49
N GLY A 65 0.30 -7.63 -4.72
CA GLY A 65 1.33 -6.65 -5.04
C GLY A 65 0.80 -5.35 -5.62
N ASP A 66 -0.41 -5.33 -6.16
CA ASP A 66 -1.02 -4.10 -6.66
C ASP A 66 -1.18 -3.09 -5.54
N LEU A 67 -0.95 -1.80 -5.85
CA LEU A 67 -1.17 -0.71 -4.90
C LEU A 67 -2.58 -0.16 -5.07
N ILE A 68 -3.26 0.05 -3.96
CA ILE A 68 -4.62 0.61 -3.89
C ILE A 68 -4.54 2.01 -3.31
N PHE A 69 -5.27 2.95 -3.93
CA PHE A 69 -5.23 4.37 -3.58
C PHE A 69 -6.61 4.86 -3.15
N LEU A 70 -6.62 5.65 -2.07
CA LEU A 70 -7.84 6.14 -1.46
C LEU A 70 -7.87 7.66 -1.39
N TYR A 71 -9.07 8.17 -1.36
CA TYR A 71 -9.44 9.57 -1.15
C TYR A 71 -9.17 10.48 -2.35
N ARG A 72 -9.94 11.58 -2.42
CA ARG A 72 -9.82 12.61 -3.46
C ARG A 72 -9.65 13.98 -2.82
N PRO A 73 -8.46 14.60 -2.89
CA PRO A 73 -7.22 14.11 -3.55
C PRO A 73 -6.62 12.91 -2.82
N ILE A 74 -5.82 12.12 -3.55
CA ILE A 74 -5.22 10.90 -3.00
C ILE A 74 -4.40 11.21 -1.75
N GLY A 75 -4.76 10.57 -0.64
CA GLY A 75 -4.10 10.74 0.65
C GLY A 75 -3.68 9.44 1.32
N HIS A 76 -3.95 8.30 0.69
CA HIS A 76 -3.61 7.00 1.26
C HIS A 76 -3.30 5.99 0.18
N VAL A 77 -2.40 5.06 0.49
CA VAL A 77 -2.03 3.94 -0.36
C VAL A 77 -1.84 2.69 0.51
N GLU A 78 -2.21 1.54 -0.02
CA GLU A 78 -2.02 0.25 0.62
C GLU A 78 -1.70 -0.81 -0.42
N ILE A 79 -1.17 -1.96 0.00
CA ILE A 79 -0.78 -3.04 -0.91
C ILE A 79 -1.75 -4.20 -0.83
N TYR A 80 -2.29 -4.60 -1.98
CA TYR A 80 -3.18 -5.75 -2.08
C TYR A 80 -2.40 -7.05 -1.91
N VAL A 81 -2.92 -7.98 -1.11
CA VAL A 81 -2.25 -9.25 -0.83
C VAL A 81 -3.08 -10.48 -1.21
N GLY A 82 -4.24 -10.27 -1.84
CA GLY A 82 -5.14 -11.35 -2.23
C GLY A 82 -6.28 -11.54 -1.23
N ASN A 83 -7.28 -12.34 -1.58
CA ASN A 83 -8.41 -12.69 -0.71
C ASN A 83 -9.20 -11.47 -0.19
N ASN A 84 -9.33 -10.42 -1.00
CA ASN A 84 -9.98 -9.16 -0.60
C ASN A 84 -9.28 -8.43 0.55
N LEU A 85 -7.99 -8.70 0.79
CA LEU A 85 -7.22 -8.06 1.85
C LEU A 85 -6.09 -7.20 1.28
N ALA A 86 -5.88 -6.05 1.92
CA ALA A 86 -4.70 -5.22 1.74
C ALA A 86 -3.97 -5.08 3.06
N ILE A 87 -2.67 -4.73 3.00
CA ILE A 87 -1.91 -4.36 4.18
C ILE A 87 -1.70 -2.85 4.14
N SER A 88 -2.01 -2.20 5.25
CA SER A 88 -2.07 -0.76 5.38
C SER A 88 -1.39 -0.29 6.65
N ALA A 89 -0.69 0.85 6.57
CA ALA A 89 -0.31 1.66 7.73
C ALA A 89 -1.22 2.89 7.71
N PRO A 90 -2.37 2.88 8.44
CA PRO A 90 -3.47 3.77 8.11
C PRO A 90 -3.36 5.19 8.65
N GLU A 91 -2.96 5.37 9.92
CA GLU A 91 -2.98 6.70 10.56
C GLU A 91 -2.21 6.71 11.87
N PRO A 92 -1.84 7.90 12.39
CA PRO A 92 -1.19 8.00 13.69
C PRO A 92 -2.02 7.36 14.80
N GLY A 93 -1.35 6.63 15.68
CA GLY A 93 -1.98 5.88 16.76
C GLY A 93 -2.39 4.46 16.39
N ASP A 94 -2.30 4.13 15.13
CA ASP A 94 -2.58 2.78 14.61
C ASP A 94 -1.29 2.03 14.29
N HIS A 95 -1.41 0.88 13.67
CA HIS A 95 -0.28 0.00 13.31
C HIS A 95 -0.51 -0.61 11.94
N VAL A 96 0.52 -1.21 11.36
CA VAL A 96 0.43 -1.96 10.11
C VAL A 96 -0.53 -3.14 10.33
N LYS A 97 -1.55 -3.24 9.49
CA LYS A 97 -2.64 -4.20 9.67
C LYS A 97 -3.29 -4.59 8.35
N TYR A 98 -4.04 -5.68 8.36
CA TYR A 98 -4.92 -6.05 7.26
C TYR A 98 -6.15 -5.16 7.22
N VAL A 99 -6.58 -4.84 6.00
CA VAL A 99 -7.82 -4.11 5.71
C VAL A 99 -8.61 -4.91 4.67
N ASP A 100 -9.91 -5.09 4.92
CA ASP A 100 -10.80 -5.71 3.93
C ASP A 100 -11.18 -4.66 2.89
N ILE A 101 -10.76 -4.87 1.63
CA ILE A 101 -11.00 -3.89 0.57
C ILE A 101 -12.47 -3.69 0.23
N ARG A 102 -13.33 -4.63 0.61
CA ARG A 102 -14.79 -4.52 0.39
C ARG A 102 -15.43 -3.44 1.25
N THR A 103 -14.73 -2.97 2.30
CA THR A 103 -15.21 -1.91 3.19
C THR A 103 -14.84 -0.51 2.75
N LEU A 104 -14.07 -0.35 1.67
CA LEU A 104 -13.53 0.96 1.26
C LEU A 104 -14.58 1.87 0.61
N GLY A 105 -15.60 1.30 -0.03
CA GLY A 105 -16.69 2.08 -0.63
C GLY A 105 -16.21 3.13 -1.62
N SER A 106 -16.79 4.32 -1.52
CA SER A 106 -16.48 5.45 -2.41
C SER A 106 -15.12 6.09 -2.15
N ASP A 107 -14.41 5.73 -1.08
CA ASP A 107 -13.06 6.21 -0.82
C ASP A 107 -12.04 5.60 -1.79
N TYR A 108 -12.36 4.45 -2.38
CA TYR A 108 -11.51 3.79 -3.37
C TYR A 108 -11.39 4.65 -4.62
N VAL A 109 -10.16 4.97 -5.03
CA VAL A 109 -9.88 5.78 -6.22
C VAL A 109 -9.45 4.91 -7.40
N GLY A 110 -8.50 4.03 -7.18
CA GLY A 110 -7.93 3.20 -8.22
C GLY A 110 -6.78 2.36 -7.71
N ALA A 111 -6.16 1.62 -8.62
CA ALA A 111 -5.02 0.77 -8.30
C ALA A 111 -3.99 0.78 -9.43
N THR A 112 -2.74 0.48 -9.10
CA THR A 112 -1.66 0.35 -10.09
C THR A 112 -0.92 -0.97 -9.90
N ARG A 113 -0.44 -1.50 -11.03
CA ARG A 113 0.41 -2.69 -11.07
C ARG A 113 1.80 -2.28 -11.53
N LEU A 114 2.80 -2.60 -10.72
CA LEU A 114 4.17 -2.10 -10.92
C LEU A 114 5.06 -3.03 -11.73
N THR A 115 4.64 -4.27 -11.91
CA THR A 115 5.40 -5.24 -12.72
C THR A 115 4.51 -6.11 -13.58
#